data_4d33cf85989fa938d60d7a353873e540
#
_entry.id   4d33cf85989fa938d60d7a353873e540
#
_cell.length_a   1.000
_cell.length_b   1.000
_cell.length_c   1.000
_cell.angle_alpha   90.00
_cell.angle_beta   90.00
_cell.angle_gamma   90.00
#
_symmetry.space_group_name_H-M   'P 1'
#
loop_
_entity.id
_entity.type
_entity.pdbx_description
1 polymer ?
#
loop_
_entity_poly.entity_id
_entity_poly.type
_entity_poly.pdbx_seq_one_letter_code
_entity_poly.pdbx_strand_id
1 'polypeptide(L)'
;FNPISLLTGIPHSHMLFYHQVAAIVLLFLSIVHTVPFVWQALREEGYERLKYIWSDSYSIYWSGTVAIFFLLWIVVSSLGIFRWLSYEFFVVQHVISFTIMMACLFVHVQDLLNADVWLWATVGIWIFSILSRSLMVLFSTEFFTGGRSEVEVSASVGHSPAVVQDEPAKFIRMSFVTPLRWRPGQHVFVRFPGMAATQAHPFTCLSLPSYSPHLPNNLVLLARVHKGITRHIHNYIMKHGVDETKYKDEEMSRVASESSSNDVKKPISDRTLYGTEKDVSDIRSMSLITALDGPYGYTYSLDIYQHSVLFAAGSGITFCLPQVTDLVRRAALGKTRCLTKRVRLLWCIRTYDIIHWVRSE
;
A
#
# COMPACT_ATOMS: atom_id res chain seq x y z
N PHE A 1 -1.03 5.28 -7.75
CA PHE A 1 -0.68 5.99 -8.98
C PHE A 1 -0.44 7.46 -8.67
N ASN A 2 0.72 7.98 -9.08
CA ASN A 2 1.04 9.40 -8.96
C ASN A 2 1.42 9.92 -10.35
N PRO A 3 0.64 10.83 -10.96
CA PRO A 3 0.91 11.36 -12.30
C PRO A 3 2.31 11.97 -12.42
N ILE A 4 2.78 12.65 -11.38
CA ILE A 4 4.11 13.27 -11.34
C ILE A 4 5.20 12.19 -11.38
N SER A 5 5.04 11.09 -10.63
CA SER A 5 5.96 9.94 -10.68
C SER A 5 6.00 9.28 -12.06
N LEU A 6 4.87 9.22 -12.76
CA LEU A 6 4.79 8.69 -14.10
C LEU A 6 5.56 9.58 -15.12
N LEU A 7 5.38 10.90 -15.02
CA LEU A 7 6.03 11.86 -15.91
C LEU A 7 7.53 12.00 -15.66
N THR A 8 7.95 11.95 -14.40
CA THR A 8 9.34 12.18 -14.02
C THR A 8 10.16 10.89 -13.89
N GLY A 9 9.52 9.72 -13.83
CA GLY A 9 10.17 8.44 -13.52
C GLY A 9 10.68 8.31 -12.08
N ILE A 10 10.45 9.33 -11.23
CA ILE A 10 10.90 9.33 -9.84
C ILE A 10 9.92 8.49 -8.99
N PRO A 11 10.40 7.49 -8.22
CA PRO A 11 9.56 6.72 -7.33
C PRO A 11 8.82 7.58 -6.30
N HIS A 12 7.60 7.21 -5.95
CA HIS A 12 6.78 7.95 -4.98
C HIS A 12 7.48 8.16 -3.62
N SER A 13 8.28 7.20 -3.16
CA SER A 13 9.08 7.29 -1.93
C SER A 13 10.09 8.46 -1.97
N HIS A 14 10.73 8.69 -3.11
CA HIS A 14 11.65 9.81 -3.30
C HIS A 14 10.91 11.15 -3.40
N MET A 15 9.71 11.16 -3.97
CA MET A 15 8.86 12.37 -4.00
C MET A 15 8.53 12.88 -2.61
N LEU A 16 8.32 11.98 -1.65
CA LEU A 16 8.09 12.36 -0.25
C LEU A 16 9.30 13.12 0.34
N PHE A 17 10.52 12.68 0.02
CA PHE A 17 11.74 13.38 0.44
C PHE A 17 11.81 14.80 -0.16
N TYR A 18 11.55 14.94 -1.47
CA TYR A 18 11.54 16.26 -2.11
C TYR A 18 10.45 17.17 -1.53
N HIS A 19 9.27 16.64 -1.22
CA HIS A 19 8.22 17.39 -0.55
C HIS A 19 8.66 17.90 0.83
N GLN A 20 9.32 17.08 1.63
CA GLN A 20 9.84 17.49 2.95
C GLN A 20 10.90 18.58 2.83
N VAL A 21 11.86 18.43 1.91
CA VAL A 21 12.90 19.44 1.66
C VAL A 21 12.27 20.76 1.20
N ALA A 22 11.33 20.71 0.25
CA ALA A 22 10.64 21.88 -0.25
C ALA A 22 9.86 22.62 0.86
N ALA A 23 9.21 21.87 1.78
CA ALA A 23 8.49 22.46 2.91
C ALA A 23 9.44 23.18 3.89
N ILE A 24 10.62 22.64 4.17
CA ILE A 24 11.63 23.28 5.01
C ILE A 24 12.16 24.55 4.34
N VAL A 25 12.47 24.50 3.06
CA VAL A 25 12.94 25.65 2.28
C VAL A 25 11.86 26.73 2.25
N LEU A 26 10.58 26.36 2.02
CA LEU A 26 9.45 27.27 2.04
C LEU A 26 9.32 27.97 3.41
N LEU A 27 9.39 27.21 4.50
CA LEU A 27 9.34 27.76 5.86
C LEU A 27 10.50 28.75 6.10
N PHE A 28 11.72 28.39 5.71
CA PHE A 28 12.88 29.27 5.85
C PHE A 28 12.68 30.58 5.07
N LEU A 29 12.26 30.51 3.81
CA LEU A 29 12.00 31.68 2.99
C LEU A 29 10.86 32.54 3.53
N SER A 30 9.82 31.91 4.08
CA SER A 30 8.71 32.61 4.73
C SER A 30 9.16 33.39 5.97
N ILE A 31 10.07 32.83 6.77
CA ILE A 31 10.66 33.53 7.91
C ILE A 31 11.51 34.72 7.43
N VAL A 32 12.39 34.50 6.44
CA VAL A 32 13.21 35.58 5.84
C VAL A 32 12.33 36.69 5.26
N HIS A 33 11.20 36.33 4.68
CA HIS A 33 10.21 37.31 4.18
C HIS A 33 9.52 38.10 5.33
N THR A 34 9.10 37.41 6.38
CA THR A 34 8.27 37.98 7.45
C THR A 34 9.07 38.89 8.39
N VAL A 35 10.31 38.49 8.75
CA VAL A 35 11.12 39.22 9.76
C VAL A 35 11.36 40.68 9.40
N PRO A 36 11.73 41.10 8.17
CA PRO A 36 11.91 42.51 7.82
C PRO A 36 10.64 43.35 8.00
N PHE A 37 9.47 42.84 7.64
CA PHE A 37 8.20 43.54 7.77
C PHE A 37 7.81 43.79 9.23
N VAL A 38 8.00 42.78 10.09
CA VAL A 38 7.76 42.94 11.53
C VAL A 38 8.78 43.91 12.14
N TRP A 39 10.08 43.76 11.76
CA TRP A 39 11.15 44.64 12.24
C TRP A 39 10.93 46.11 11.84
N GLN A 40 10.53 46.36 10.60
CA GLN A 40 10.25 47.72 10.12
C GLN A 40 9.11 48.35 10.91
N ALA A 41 7.99 47.66 11.10
CA ALA A 41 6.87 48.16 11.87
C ALA A 41 7.26 48.52 13.32
N LEU A 42 8.05 47.68 13.97
CA LEU A 42 8.55 47.92 15.33
C LEU A 42 9.52 49.11 15.41
N ARG A 43 10.32 49.32 14.36
CA ARG A 43 11.29 50.44 14.31
C ARG A 43 10.64 51.78 14.06
N GLU A 44 9.54 51.87 13.29
CA GLU A 44 8.86 53.11 12.93
C GLU A 44 8.10 53.72 14.12
N GLU A 45 7.15 53.01 14.70
CA GLU A 45 6.27 53.51 15.78
C GLU A 45 6.12 52.48 16.93
N GLY A 46 6.96 51.46 16.97
CA GLY A 46 6.96 50.46 18.03
C GLY A 46 5.76 49.52 18.00
N TYR A 47 5.36 49.06 19.19
CA TYR A 47 4.29 48.08 19.34
C TYR A 47 2.91 48.58 18.90
N GLU A 48 2.62 49.87 19.05
CA GLU A 48 1.35 50.45 18.65
C GLU A 48 1.14 50.42 17.13
N ARG A 49 2.20 50.60 16.35
CA ARG A 49 2.16 50.49 14.90
C ARG A 49 1.87 49.05 14.48
N LEU A 50 2.55 48.09 15.09
CA LEU A 50 2.34 46.68 14.81
C LEU A 50 0.89 46.28 15.12
N LYS A 51 0.34 46.71 16.27
CA LYS A 51 -1.04 46.46 16.67
C LYS A 51 -2.05 47.06 15.70
N TYR A 52 -1.80 48.29 15.25
CA TYR A 52 -2.67 48.98 14.29
C TYR A 52 -2.72 48.21 12.96
N ILE A 53 -1.56 47.85 12.41
CA ILE A 53 -1.46 47.11 11.14
C ILE A 53 -2.18 45.76 11.24
N TRP A 54 -2.12 45.09 12.41
CA TRP A 54 -2.78 43.80 12.66
C TRP A 54 -4.28 43.91 12.89
N SER A 55 -4.77 45.04 13.37
CA SER A 55 -6.20 45.25 13.64
C SER A 55 -6.99 45.62 12.40
N ASP A 56 -6.34 46.01 11.29
CA ASP A 56 -6.99 46.31 10.04
C ASP A 56 -7.55 45.04 9.38
N SER A 57 -8.85 45.00 9.16
CA SER A 57 -9.58 43.86 8.61
C SER A 57 -9.14 43.49 7.18
N TYR A 58 -8.54 44.42 6.46
CA TYR A 58 -7.97 44.21 5.12
C TYR A 58 -6.46 43.99 5.14
N SER A 59 -5.88 43.86 6.31
CA SER A 59 -4.45 43.80 6.42
C SER A 59 -3.88 42.48 5.92
N ILE A 60 -2.93 42.58 5.01
CA ILE A 60 -2.06 41.50 4.54
C ILE A 60 -1.30 40.83 5.72
N TYR A 61 -1.05 41.58 6.81
CA TYR A 61 -0.27 41.14 7.95
C TYR A 61 -0.92 39.98 8.72
N TRP A 62 -2.22 40.09 9.06
CA TRP A 62 -2.88 38.99 9.80
C TRP A 62 -2.97 37.73 8.98
N SER A 63 -3.32 37.80 7.67
CA SER A 63 -3.46 36.66 6.81
C SER A 63 -2.12 35.96 6.57
N GLY A 64 -1.04 36.74 6.34
CA GLY A 64 0.32 36.18 6.25
C GLY A 64 0.80 35.53 7.53
N THR A 65 0.45 36.06 8.70
CA THR A 65 0.82 35.45 9.97
C THR A 65 0.05 34.19 10.26
N VAL A 66 -1.22 34.15 9.94
CA VAL A 66 -1.98 32.87 10.04
C VAL A 66 -1.41 31.83 9.09
N ALA A 67 -1.04 32.23 7.87
CA ALA A 67 -0.43 31.33 6.90
C ALA A 67 0.91 30.77 7.39
N ILE A 68 1.82 31.60 7.91
CA ILE A 68 3.12 31.12 8.43
C ILE A 68 2.96 30.28 9.69
N PHE A 69 1.99 30.57 10.55
CA PHE A 69 1.65 29.74 11.71
C PHE A 69 1.24 28.33 11.28
N PHE A 70 0.33 28.21 10.30
CA PHE A 70 -0.07 26.90 9.80
C PHE A 70 1.04 26.19 9.04
N LEU A 71 1.91 26.92 8.31
CA LEU A 71 3.08 26.34 7.67
C LEU A 71 4.04 25.76 8.71
N LEU A 72 4.35 26.49 9.77
CA LEU A 72 5.15 26.00 10.89
C LEU A 72 4.52 24.77 11.56
N TRP A 73 3.22 24.85 11.81
CA TRP A 73 2.46 23.72 12.38
C TRP A 73 2.52 22.47 11.51
N ILE A 74 2.34 22.62 10.20
CA ILE A 74 2.45 21.53 9.23
C ILE A 74 3.85 20.88 9.30
N VAL A 75 4.90 21.68 9.32
CA VAL A 75 6.28 21.17 9.38
C VAL A 75 6.56 20.45 10.70
N VAL A 76 6.20 21.06 11.84
CA VAL A 76 6.42 20.49 13.17
C VAL A 76 5.61 19.20 13.36
N SER A 77 4.32 19.23 13.01
CA SER A 77 3.44 18.05 13.15
C SER A 77 3.81 16.91 12.19
N SER A 78 4.62 17.18 11.16
CA SER A 78 5.16 16.17 10.24
C SER A 78 6.40 15.44 10.78
N LEU A 79 6.91 15.81 11.94
CA LEU A 79 8.01 15.09 12.58
C LEU A 79 7.60 13.65 12.95
N GLY A 80 8.57 12.75 12.97
CA GLY A 80 8.34 11.32 13.15
C GLY A 80 7.54 10.95 14.40
N ILE A 81 7.71 11.71 15.49
CA ILE A 81 7.03 11.47 16.78
C ILE A 81 5.51 11.58 16.64
N PHE A 82 5.01 12.64 15.98
CA PHE A 82 3.56 12.84 15.81
C PHE A 82 2.94 11.80 14.88
N ARG A 83 3.64 11.39 13.82
CA ARG A 83 3.22 10.32 12.91
C ARG A 83 3.20 8.95 13.58
N TRP A 84 4.08 8.73 14.56
CA TRP A 84 4.11 7.49 15.34
C TRP A 84 2.93 7.39 16.32
N LEU A 85 2.51 8.52 16.91
CA LEU A 85 1.38 8.58 17.85
C LEU A 85 0.05 8.21 17.16
N SER A 86 -0.27 8.86 16.04
CA SER A 86 -1.46 8.55 15.24
C SER A 86 -1.28 9.06 13.82
N TYR A 87 -1.05 8.13 12.89
CA TYR A 87 -0.91 8.47 11.47
C TYR A 87 -2.19 9.04 10.86
N GLU A 88 -3.35 8.55 11.27
CA GLU A 88 -4.66 9.01 10.77
C GLU A 88 -4.92 10.46 11.18
N PHE A 89 -4.73 10.77 12.46
CA PHE A 89 -4.83 12.13 12.96
C PHE A 89 -3.86 13.05 12.22
N PHE A 90 -2.62 12.61 12.02
CA PHE A 90 -1.61 13.36 11.26
C PHE A 90 -2.12 13.71 9.86
N VAL A 91 -2.67 12.76 9.09
CA VAL A 91 -3.15 13.01 7.72
C VAL A 91 -4.29 14.01 7.70
N VAL A 92 -5.28 13.84 8.59
CA VAL A 92 -6.45 14.72 8.64
C VAL A 92 -6.05 16.16 9.00
N GLN A 93 -5.28 16.34 10.06
CA GLN A 93 -4.84 17.67 10.49
C GLN A 93 -3.93 18.33 9.46
N HIS A 94 -3.07 17.55 8.75
CA HIS A 94 -2.18 18.07 7.71
C HIS A 94 -2.98 18.65 6.53
N VAL A 95 -4.00 17.94 6.07
CA VAL A 95 -4.87 18.43 4.98
C VAL A 95 -5.68 19.65 5.40
N ILE A 96 -6.26 19.66 6.61
CA ILE A 96 -7.00 20.81 7.14
C ILE A 96 -6.08 22.02 7.26
N SER A 97 -4.91 21.84 7.86
CA SER A 97 -3.93 22.92 8.05
C SER A 97 -3.44 23.49 6.72
N PHE A 98 -3.18 22.61 5.73
CA PHE A 98 -2.82 23.04 4.37
C PHE A 98 -3.96 23.87 3.72
N THR A 99 -5.21 23.43 3.86
CA THR A 99 -6.37 24.14 3.29
C THR A 99 -6.53 25.53 3.91
N ILE A 100 -6.38 25.65 5.23
CA ILE A 100 -6.44 26.95 5.92
C ILE A 100 -5.28 27.84 5.47
N MET A 101 -4.06 27.30 5.43
CA MET A 101 -2.88 28.02 4.95
C MET A 101 -3.10 28.57 3.53
N MET A 102 -3.61 27.73 2.60
CA MET A 102 -3.89 28.15 1.22
C MET A 102 -4.94 29.24 1.16
N ALA A 103 -6.02 29.14 1.93
CA ALA A 103 -7.05 30.17 2.00
C ALA A 103 -6.47 31.51 2.50
N CYS A 104 -5.64 31.47 3.54
CA CYS A 104 -4.95 32.64 4.05
C CYS A 104 -3.96 33.25 3.03
N LEU A 105 -3.26 32.40 2.26
CA LEU A 105 -2.37 32.88 1.19
C LEU A 105 -3.12 33.58 0.07
N PHE A 106 -4.30 33.10 -0.34
CA PHE A 106 -5.14 33.80 -1.31
C PHE A 106 -5.53 35.22 -0.82
N VAL A 107 -5.85 35.34 0.47
CA VAL A 107 -6.12 36.65 1.08
C VAL A 107 -4.85 37.52 1.18
N HIS A 108 -3.72 36.91 1.48
CA HIS A 108 -2.44 37.58 1.66
C HIS A 108 -1.89 38.17 0.36
N VAL A 109 -2.04 37.45 -0.75
CA VAL A 109 -1.43 37.81 -2.04
C VAL A 109 -2.21 38.91 -2.78
N GLN A 110 -3.55 38.94 -2.71
CA GLN A 110 -4.47 39.96 -3.23
C GLN A 110 -3.94 40.70 -4.48
N ASP A 111 -3.90 40.04 -5.62
CA ASP A 111 -3.47 40.61 -6.92
C ASP A 111 -2.04 41.17 -6.98
N LEU A 112 -1.22 40.88 -5.96
CA LEU A 112 0.15 41.35 -5.89
C LEU A 112 1.02 40.56 -6.89
N LEU A 113 1.56 41.25 -7.90
CA LEU A 113 2.47 40.70 -8.90
C LEU A 113 1.94 39.43 -9.65
N ASN A 114 0.62 39.28 -9.78
CA ASN A 114 -0.03 38.07 -10.32
C ASN A 114 0.40 36.77 -9.61
N ALA A 115 0.72 36.83 -8.33
CA ALA A 115 1.17 35.67 -7.57
C ALA A 115 0.01 34.69 -7.28
N ASP A 116 -1.23 35.13 -7.38
CA ASP A 116 -2.45 34.31 -7.33
C ASP A 116 -2.44 33.19 -8.40
N VAL A 117 -1.86 33.43 -9.59
CA VAL A 117 -1.72 32.42 -10.66
C VAL A 117 -0.96 31.20 -10.15
N TRP A 118 0.08 31.36 -9.36
CA TRP A 118 0.85 30.25 -8.78
C TRP A 118 0.07 29.48 -7.72
N LEU A 119 -0.77 30.19 -6.93
CA LEU A 119 -1.68 29.54 -5.98
C LEU A 119 -2.74 28.70 -6.71
N TRP A 120 -3.36 29.26 -7.75
CA TRP A 120 -4.31 28.53 -8.59
C TRP A 120 -3.67 27.32 -9.28
N ALA A 121 -2.44 27.46 -9.79
CA ALA A 121 -1.69 26.34 -10.35
C ALA A 121 -1.46 25.24 -9.31
N THR A 122 -1.10 25.59 -8.08
CA THR A 122 -0.90 24.64 -6.97
C THR A 122 -2.19 23.89 -6.64
N VAL A 123 -3.32 24.61 -6.52
CA VAL A 123 -4.63 23.99 -6.27
C VAL A 123 -5.04 23.09 -7.44
N GLY A 124 -4.81 23.53 -8.68
CA GLY A 124 -5.10 22.76 -9.88
C GLY A 124 -4.33 21.45 -9.93
N ILE A 125 -3.02 21.47 -9.65
CA ILE A 125 -2.17 20.26 -9.58
C ILE A 125 -2.66 19.34 -8.45
N TRP A 126 -3.02 19.87 -7.31
CA TRP A 126 -3.53 19.09 -6.18
C TRP A 126 -4.85 18.38 -6.51
N ILE A 127 -5.84 19.13 -7.06
CA ILE A 127 -7.13 18.58 -7.50
C ILE A 127 -6.90 17.52 -8.58
N PHE A 128 -6.07 17.79 -9.58
CA PHE A 128 -5.73 16.84 -10.65
C PHE A 128 -5.13 15.54 -10.07
N SER A 129 -4.26 15.64 -9.08
CA SER A 129 -3.66 14.48 -8.42
C SER A 129 -4.70 13.63 -7.68
N ILE A 130 -5.66 14.26 -6.98
CA ILE A 130 -6.75 13.57 -6.30
C ILE A 130 -7.66 12.87 -7.31
N LEU A 131 -8.09 13.58 -8.36
CA LEU A 131 -8.98 13.03 -9.38
C LEU A 131 -8.34 11.87 -10.12
N SER A 132 -7.07 12.02 -10.54
CA SER A 132 -6.32 10.96 -11.23
C SER A 132 -6.21 9.69 -10.38
N ARG A 133 -5.92 9.87 -9.08
CA ARG A 133 -5.85 8.74 -8.14
C ARG A 133 -7.19 8.08 -7.93
N SER A 134 -8.26 8.88 -7.74
CA SER A 134 -9.61 8.35 -7.57
C SER A 134 -10.08 7.58 -8.80
N LEU A 135 -9.84 8.13 -9.99
CA LEU A 135 -10.16 7.47 -11.25
C LEU A 135 -9.40 6.14 -11.39
N MET A 136 -8.10 6.14 -11.08
CA MET A 136 -7.29 4.92 -11.14
C MET A 136 -7.79 3.84 -10.18
N VAL A 137 -8.19 4.20 -8.96
CA VAL A 137 -8.80 3.26 -7.99
C VAL A 137 -10.10 2.69 -8.53
N LEU A 138 -10.95 3.51 -9.14
CA LEU A 138 -12.20 3.06 -9.76
C LEU A 138 -11.94 2.07 -10.91
N PHE A 139 -10.96 2.32 -11.76
CA PHE A 139 -10.56 1.40 -12.81
C PHE A 139 -9.96 0.10 -12.29
N SER A 140 -9.08 0.17 -11.31
CA SER A 140 -8.41 -1.00 -10.75
C SER A 140 -9.34 -1.93 -9.98
N THR A 141 -10.45 -1.39 -9.48
CA THR A 141 -11.49 -2.13 -8.76
C THR A 141 -12.58 -2.70 -9.68
N GLU A 142 -12.45 -2.50 -10.99
CA GLU A 142 -13.49 -2.89 -11.97
C GLU A 142 -14.89 -2.34 -11.64
N PHE A 143 -14.95 -1.22 -10.94
CA PHE A 143 -16.22 -0.63 -10.46
C PHE A 143 -17.19 -0.34 -11.62
N PHE A 144 -16.68 0.07 -12.77
CA PHE A 144 -17.48 0.44 -13.96
C PHE A 144 -17.94 -0.77 -14.80
N THR A 145 -17.29 -1.93 -14.64
CA THR A 145 -17.62 -3.14 -15.44
C THR A 145 -18.57 -4.08 -14.71
N GLY A 146 -19.03 -3.69 -13.51
CA GLY A 146 -19.93 -4.52 -12.70
C GLY A 146 -19.26 -5.74 -12.07
N GLY A 147 -17.95 -5.91 -12.29
CA GLY A 147 -17.13 -6.89 -11.58
C GLY A 147 -16.94 -6.44 -10.13
N ARG A 148 -17.58 -7.11 -9.19
CA ARG A 148 -17.16 -7.00 -7.80
C ARG A 148 -15.79 -7.64 -7.72
N SER A 149 -14.77 -6.89 -7.28
CA SER A 149 -13.53 -7.51 -6.87
C SER A 149 -13.79 -8.32 -5.60
N GLU A 150 -14.15 -9.57 -5.81
CA GLU A 150 -14.34 -10.50 -4.71
C GLU A 150 -12.95 -10.92 -4.22
N VAL A 151 -12.74 -10.78 -2.92
CA VAL A 151 -11.52 -11.20 -2.27
C VAL A 151 -11.78 -12.50 -1.57
N GLU A 152 -11.13 -13.54 -2.04
CA GLU A 152 -11.06 -14.77 -1.30
C GLU A 152 -9.96 -14.62 -0.23
N VAL A 153 -10.37 -14.63 1.03
CA VAL A 153 -9.45 -14.51 2.17
C VAL A 153 -9.46 -15.82 2.93
N SER A 154 -8.31 -16.49 2.98
CA SER A 154 -8.13 -17.69 3.79
C SER A 154 -7.33 -17.35 5.04
N ALA A 155 -7.89 -17.63 6.21
CA ALA A 155 -7.22 -17.44 7.48
C ALA A 155 -6.94 -18.81 8.13
N SER A 156 -5.67 -19.12 8.42
CA SER A 156 -5.33 -20.33 9.15
C SER A 156 -4.72 -20.02 10.50
N VAL A 157 -4.96 -20.89 11.45
CA VAL A 157 -4.27 -20.93 12.74
C VAL A 157 -3.13 -21.92 12.62
N GLY A 158 -1.88 -21.44 12.48
CA GLY A 158 -0.72 -22.32 12.45
C GLY A 158 -0.54 -23.02 13.80
N HIS A 159 -0.37 -24.33 13.80
CA HIS A 159 0.05 -25.08 14.97
C HIS A 159 1.58 -25.05 15.04
N SER A 160 2.12 -24.52 16.12
CA SER A 160 3.55 -24.64 16.41
C SER A 160 3.80 -25.89 17.23
N PRO A 161 4.82 -26.72 16.91
CA PRO A 161 5.21 -27.79 17.81
C PRO A 161 5.62 -27.20 19.17
N ALA A 162 5.32 -27.91 20.24
CA ALA A 162 5.24 -27.52 21.65
C ALA A 162 6.52 -26.91 22.32
N VAL A 163 7.45 -26.35 21.58
CA VAL A 163 8.75 -25.87 22.12
C VAL A 163 8.85 -24.33 22.19
N VAL A 164 7.93 -23.58 21.59
CA VAL A 164 7.99 -22.11 21.61
C VAL A 164 6.71 -21.55 22.22
N GLN A 165 6.82 -20.86 23.33
CA GLN A 165 5.72 -20.18 24.06
C GLN A 165 5.06 -19.01 23.31
N ASP A 166 5.40 -18.79 22.03
CA ASP A 166 4.80 -17.74 21.21
C ASP A 166 3.52 -18.26 20.51
N GLU A 167 2.47 -17.45 20.48
CA GLU A 167 1.27 -17.75 19.70
C GLU A 167 1.64 -18.10 18.25
N PRO A 168 1.00 -19.13 17.64
CA PRO A 168 1.28 -19.52 16.27
C PRO A 168 1.04 -18.37 15.31
N ALA A 169 1.92 -18.21 14.35
CA ALA A 169 1.83 -17.13 13.38
C ALA A 169 0.61 -17.35 12.47
N LYS A 170 -0.34 -16.44 12.52
CA LYS A 170 -1.55 -16.43 11.70
C LYS A 170 -1.29 -15.69 10.40
N PHE A 171 -1.79 -16.20 9.28
CA PHE A 171 -1.65 -15.59 7.96
C PHE A 171 -3.01 -15.40 7.30
N ILE A 172 -3.07 -14.43 6.40
CA ILE A 172 -4.21 -14.13 5.53
C ILE A 172 -3.69 -14.18 4.10
N ARG A 173 -4.28 -15.02 3.26
CA ARG A 173 -4.06 -15.04 1.82
C ARG A 173 -5.26 -14.37 1.15
N MET A 174 -5.00 -13.42 0.28
CA MET A 174 -6.02 -12.66 -0.44
C MET A 174 -5.79 -12.85 -1.93
N SER A 175 -6.82 -13.22 -2.66
CA SER A 175 -6.78 -13.43 -4.11
C SER A 175 -7.75 -12.47 -4.80
N PHE A 176 -7.28 -11.79 -5.85
CA PHE A 176 -8.05 -10.78 -6.60
C PHE A 176 -7.95 -11.06 -8.09
N VAL A 177 -9.06 -11.10 -8.75
CA VAL A 177 -9.10 -11.02 -10.21
C VAL A 177 -9.09 -9.54 -10.59
N THR A 178 -8.08 -9.09 -11.36
CA THR A 178 -7.87 -7.67 -11.63
C THR A 178 -7.21 -7.44 -12.99
N PRO A 179 -7.53 -6.35 -13.71
CA PRO A 179 -6.80 -5.93 -14.90
C PRO A 179 -5.42 -5.34 -14.61
N LEU A 180 -5.10 -5.07 -13.34
CA LEU A 180 -3.80 -4.53 -12.93
C LEU A 180 -2.65 -5.40 -13.42
N ARG A 181 -1.55 -4.75 -13.82
CA ARG A 181 -0.28 -5.38 -14.15
C ARG A 181 0.80 -4.85 -13.23
N TRP A 182 1.55 -5.74 -12.62
CA TRP A 182 2.63 -5.41 -11.70
C TRP A 182 3.93 -6.09 -12.10
N ARG A 183 5.02 -5.62 -11.55
CA ARG A 183 6.33 -6.27 -11.64
C ARG A 183 6.65 -6.98 -10.33
N PRO A 184 7.47 -8.03 -10.34
CA PRO A 184 7.92 -8.70 -9.12
C PRO A 184 8.49 -7.72 -8.10
N GLY A 185 8.09 -7.87 -6.83
CA GLY A 185 8.52 -7.01 -5.73
C GLY A 185 7.77 -5.68 -5.60
N GLN A 186 6.82 -5.38 -6.48
CA GLN A 186 5.88 -4.28 -6.27
C GLN A 186 4.82 -4.62 -5.23
N HIS A 187 4.16 -3.59 -4.72
CA HIS A 187 3.07 -3.69 -3.75
C HIS A 187 1.84 -2.91 -4.21
N VAL A 188 0.69 -3.27 -3.68
CA VAL A 188 -0.57 -2.56 -3.85
C VAL A 188 -1.09 -2.13 -2.49
N PHE A 189 -1.82 -1.03 -2.45
CA PHE A 189 -2.61 -0.66 -1.28
C PHE A 189 -3.99 -1.27 -1.41
N VAL A 190 -4.43 -1.95 -0.35
CA VAL A 190 -5.77 -2.52 -0.27
C VAL A 190 -6.59 -1.73 0.75
N ARG A 191 -7.81 -1.38 0.38
CA ARG A 191 -8.81 -0.77 1.25
C ARG A 191 -9.96 -1.75 1.44
N PHE A 192 -10.51 -1.77 2.63
CA PHE A 192 -11.67 -2.59 2.98
C PHE A 192 -12.83 -1.66 3.38
N PRO A 193 -13.67 -1.20 2.41
CA PRO A 193 -14.71 -0.20 2.68
C PRO A 193 -15.69 -0.59 3.78
N GLY A 194 -16.00 -1.89 3.92
CA GLY A 194 -16.88 -2.42 4.96
C GLY A 194 -16.29 -2.49 6.37
N MET A 195 -14.96 -2.35 6.52
CA MET A 195 -14.28 -2.49 7.82
C MET A 195 -13.48 -1.25 8.22
N ALA A 196 -12.78 -0.63 7.26
CA ALA A 196 -11.91 0.53 7.47
C ALA A 196 -11.80 1.34 6.16
N ALA A 197 -12.85 2.07 5.81
CA ALA A 197 -12.99 2.76 4.52
C ALA A 197 -11.89 3.80 4.27
N THR A 198 -11.40 4.46 5.31
CA THR A 198 -10.37 5.52 5.22
C THR A 198 -8.95 4.98 5.18
N GLN A 199 -8.73 3.74 5.62
CA GLN A 199 -7.40 3.14 5.74
C GLN A 199 -7.01 2.40 4.47
N ALA A 200 -5.78 2.62 4.00
CA ALA A 200 -5.17 1.88 2.91
C ALA A 200 -3.89 1.20 3.41
N HIS A 201 -3.80 -0.11 3.24
CA HIS A 201 -2.67 -0.89 3.76
C HIS A 201 -1.85 -1.48 2.61
N PRO A 202 -0.51 -1.33 2.61
CA PRO A 202 0.35 -1.86 1.56
C PRO A 202 0.58 -3.36 1.75
N PHE A 203 0.42 -4.12 0.66
CA PHE A 203 0.74 -5.54 0.60
C PHE A 203 1.58 -5.84 -0.64
N THR A 204 2.65 -6.60 -0.47
CA THR A 204 3.52 -7.01 -1.59
C THR A 204 2.82 -8.07 -2.45
N CYS A 205 2.90 -7.90 -3.78
CA CYS A 205 2.34 -8.85 -4.74
C CYS A 205 3.15 -10.15 -4.73
N LEU A 206 2.50 -11.26 -4.35
CA LEU A 206 3.14 -12.59 -4.29
C LEU A 206 3.09 -13.30 -5.64
N SER A 207 1.99 -13.21 -6.37
CA SER A 207 1.82 -13.82 -7.68
C SER A 207 2.49 -13.02 -8.78
N LEU A 208 2.60 -13.63 -9.96
CA LEU A 208 3.05 -12.97 -11.19
C LEU A 208 1.86 -12.68 -12.11
N PRO A 209 1.87 -11.56 -12.84
CA PRO A 209 0.83 -11.29 -13.81
C PRO A 209 0.89 -12.27 -14.99
N SER A 210 -0.28 -12.51 -15.61
CA SER A 210 -0.37 -13.32 -16.82
C SER A 210 0.43 -12.69 -17.96
N TYR A 211 1.00 -13.52 -18.83
CA TYR A 211 1.63 -13.06 -20.07
C TYR A 211 0.63 -12.58 -21.11
N SER A 212 -0.58 -13.15 -21.10
CA SER A 212 -1.62 -12.73 -22.03
C SER A 212 -2.16 -11.35 -21.67
N PRO A 213 -2.12 -10.38 -22.61
CA PRO A 213 -2.69 -9.05 -22.35
C PRO A 213 -4.22 -9.07 -22.22
N HIS A 214 -4.86 -10.12 -22.71
CA HIS A 214 -6.32 -10.23 -22.80
C HIS A 214 -6.96 -10.98 -21.61
N LEU A 215 -6.15 -11.64 -20.79
CA LEU A 215 -6.66 -12.36 -19.61
C LEU A 215 -6.52 -11.49 -18.37
N PRO A 216 -7.53 -11.49 -17.49
CA PRO A 216 -7.40 -10.87 -16.18
C PRO A 216 -6.27 -11.55 -15.40
N ASN A 217 -5.65 -10.79 -14.52
CA ASN A 217 -4.58 -11.30 -13.67
C ASN A 217 -5.15 -11.74 -12.33
N ASN A 218 -4.62 -12.84 -11.79
CA ASN A 218 -4.89 -13.25 -10.42
C ASN A 218 -3.79 -12.68 -9.52
N LEU A 219 -4.12 -11.63 -8.78
CA LEU A 219 -3.23 -11.01 -7.81
C LEU A 219 -3.38 -11.72 -6.46
N VAL A 220 -2.30 -12.33 -5.99
CA VAL A 220 -2.24 -12.97 -4.68
C VAL A 220 -1.38 -12.14 -3.74
N LEU A 221 -1.93 -11.88 -2.56
CA LEU A 221 -1.26 -11.19 -1.47
C LEU A 221 -1.23 -12.10 -0.23
N LEU A 222 -0.11 -12.12 0.48
CA LEU A 222 0.04 -12.85 1.74
C LEU A 222 0.43 -11.87 2.85
N ALA A 223 -0.35 -11.85 3.91
CA ALA A 223 -0.13 -11.00 5.06
C ALA A 223 -0.04 -11.81 6.35
N ARG A 224 0.93 -11.49 7.20
CA ARG A 224 0.93 -11.94 8.59
C ARG A 224 -0.06 -11.12 9.40
N VAL A 225 -0.82 -11.78 10.27
CA VAL A 225 -1.75 -11.11 11.18
C VAL A 225 -0.97 -10.35 12.26
N HIS A 226 -1.11 -9.03 12.26
CA HIS A 226 -0.59 -8.14 13.28
C HIS A 226 -1.73 -7.41 14.00
N LYS A 227 -1.40 -6.43 14.85
CA LYS A 227 -2.39 -5.50 15.41
C LYS A 227 -3.02 -4.65 14.29
N GLY A 228 -4.25 -4.19 14.49
CA GLY A 228 -4.97 -3.35 13.52
C GLY A 228 -5.79 -4.15 12.52
N ILE A 229 -5.83 -3.71 11.26
CA ILE A 229 -6.76 -4.21 10.22
C ILE A 229 -6.58 -5.71 9.94
N THR A 230 -5.36 -6.23 9.89
CA THR A 230 -5.13 -7.64 9.60
C THR A 230 -5.72 -8.54 10.70
N ARG A 231 -5.65 -8.14 11.97
CA ARG A 231 -6.33 -8.84 13.07
C ARG A 231 -7.85 -8.72 12.96
N HIS A 232 -8.34 -7.55 12.58
CA HIS A 232 -9.78 -7.35 12.40
C HIS A 232 -10.35 -8.24 11.29
N ILE A 233 -9.71 -8.27 10.13
CA ILE A 233 -10.07 -9.14 9.00
C ILE A 233 -10.02 -10.62 9.42
N HIS A 234 -8.93 -11.06 10.04
CA HIS A 234 -8.78 -12.42 10.50
C HIS A 234 -9.92 -12.83 11.43
N ASN A 235 -10.20 -12.03 12.48
CA ASN A 235 -11.25 -12.35 13.44
C ASN A 235 -12.65 -12.33 12.79
N TYR A 236 -12.88 -11.41 11.85
CA TYR A 236 -14.14 -11.34 11.12
C TYR A 236 -14.37 -12.61 10.27
N ILE A 237 -13.34 -13.08 9.55
CA ILE A 237 -13.43 -14.29 8.72
C ILE A 237 -13.56 -15.55 9.61
N MET A 238 -12.82 -15.62 10.71
CA MET A 238 -12.95 -16.73 11.66
C MET A 238 -14.36 -16.83 12.27
N LYS A 239 -15.07 -15.72 12.35
CA LYS A 239 -16.43 -15.68 12.88
C LYS A 239 -17.52 -15.95 11.84
N HIS A 240 -17.33 -15.46 10.60
CA HIS A 240 -18.38 -15.43 9.58
C HIS A 240 -18.02 -16.20 8.30
N GLY A 241 -16.77 -16.63 8.13
CA GLY A 241 -16.30 -17.33 6.94
C GLY A 241 -16.81 -18.77 6.86
N VAL A 242 -16.79 -19.27 5.63
CA VAL A 242 -17.14 -20.66 5.33
C VAL A 242 -15.93 -21.56 5.59
N ASP A 243 -16.16 -22.70 6.21
CA ASP A 243 -15.11 -23.70 6.49
C ASP A 243 -14.83 -24.51 5.21
N GLU A 244 -13.67 -24.25 4.59
CA GLU A 244 -13.28 -24.90 3.35
C GLU A 244 -12.95 -26.40 3.51
N THR A 245 -12.59 -26.82 4.71
CA THR A 245 -12.29 -28.23 4.97
C THR A 245 -13.54 -29.07 4.85
N LYS A 246 -14.65 -28.59 5.39
CA LYS A 246 -15.95 -29.27 5.27
C LYS A 246 -16.47 -29.28 3.83
N TYR A 247 -16.28 -28.19 3.09
CA TYR A 247 -16.73 -28.11 1.70
C TYR A 247 -15.99 -29.10 0.80
N LYS A 248 -14.67 -29.22 0.94
CA LYS A 248 -13.86 -30.20 0.19
C LYS A 248 -14.21 -31.64 0.54
N ASP A 249 -14.50 -31.93 1.78
CA ASP A 249 -14.89 -33.29 2.22
C ASP A 249 -16.28 -33.65 1.68
N GLU A 250 -17.24 -32.71 1.66
CA GLU A 250 -18.56 -32.90 1.07
C GLU A 250 -18.50 -33.06 -0.46
N GLU A 251 -17.67 -32.28 -1.15
CA GLU A 251 -17.49 -32.37 -2.60
C GLU A 251 -16.79 -33.68 -2.98
N MET A 252 -15.76 -34.08 -2.22
CA MET A 252 -15.07 -35.35 -2.42
C MET A 252 -15.96 -36.54 -2.13
N SER A 253 -16.86 -36.47 -1.15
CA SER A 253 -17.86 -37.49 -0.88
C SER A 253 -18.94 -37.57 -1.96
N ARG A 254 -19.35 -36.47 -2.55
CA ARG A 254 -20.27 -36.43 -3.72
C ARG A 254 -19.64 -37.03 -4.96
N VAL A 255 -18.39 -36.64 -5.29
CA VAL A 255 -17.65 -37.17 -6.43
C VAL A 255 -17.38 -38.70 -6.24
N ALA A 256 -17.10 -39.13 -5.02
CA ALA A 256 -16.92 -40.55 -4.72
C ALA A 256 -18.24 -41.35 -4.85
N SER A 257 -19.38 -40.75 -4.51
CA SER A 257 -20.70 -41.37 -4.69
C SER A 257 -21.14 -41.45 -6.15
N GLU A 258 -20.75 -40.47 -6.98
CA GLU A 258 -21.03 -40.45 -8.43
C GLU A 258 -20.07 -41.40 -9.21
N SER A 259 -18.84 -41.64 -8.74
CA SER A 259 -17.86 -42.48 -9.41
C SER A 259 -18.01 -43.99 -9.12
N SER A 260 -18.89 -44.39 -8.20
CA SER A 260 -19.13 -45.82 -7.89
C SER A 260 -19.92 -46.57 -8.96
N SER A 261 -20.31 -45.93 -10.07
CA SER A 261 -21.02 -46.55 -11.17
C SER A 261 -20.23 -46.88 -12.44
N ASN A 262 -18.92 -46.59 -12.47
CA ASN A 262 -18.07 -46.94 -13.62
C ASN A 262 -16.70 -47.44 -13.18
N ASP A 263 -16.43 -48.74 -13.45
CA ASP A 263 -15.13 -49.40 -13.33
C ASP A 263 -14.07 -48.74 -14.22
N VAL A 264 -13.24 -47.87 -13.66
CA VAL A 264 -12.01 -47.43 -14.29
C VAL A 264 -10.88 -47.44 -13.28
N LYS A 265 -9.84 -48.22 -13.62
CA LYS A 265 -8.61 -48.44 -12.86
C LYS A 265 -7.99 -47.14 -12.36
N LYS A 266 -7.77 -47.02 -11.04
CA LYS A 266 -7.07 -45.94 -10.38
C LYS A 266 -5.64 -45.77 -10.93
N PRO A 267 -5.19 -44.57 -11.26
CA PRO A 267 -3.78 -44.27 -11.37
C PRO A 267 -3.16 -44.28 -9.95
N ILE A 268 -2.01 -44.90 -9.82
CA ILE A 268 -1.21 -44.95 -8.61
C ILE A 268 -0.80 -43.50 -8.27
N SER A 269 -1.39 -42.93 -7.24
CA SER A 269 -0.95 -41.65 -6.72
C SER A 269 0.29 -41.87 -5.86
N ASP A 270 1.32 -41.13 -6.19
CA ASP A 270 2.60 -41.00 -5.48
C ASP A 270 2.36 -40.35 -4.09
N ARG A 271 1.93 -41.17 -3.14
CA ARG A 271 1.39 -40.76 -1.82
C ARG A 271 2.30 -41.15 -0.67
N THR A 272 3.63 -41.02 -0.84
CA THR A 272 4.54 -41.32 0.28
C THR A 272 5.82 -40.49 0.21
N LEU A 273 5.76 -39.21 0.62
CA LEU A 273 7.00 -38.57 1.03
C LEU A 273 6.88 -37.40 2.03
N TYR A 274 5.69 -36.96 2.44
CA TYR A 274 5.59 -35.97 3.55
C TYR A 274 4.30 -36.16 4.35
N GLY A 275 4.48 -36.16 5.68
CA GLY A 275 3.55 -36.37 6.77
C GLY A 275 2.05 -36.14 6.51
N THR A 276 1.27 -36.98 7.11
CA THR A 276 -0.19 -37.04 7.11
C THR A 276 -0.88 -35.67 7.15
N GLU A 277 -1.78 -35.50 6.20
CA GLU A 277 -2.67 -34.35 5.91
C GLU A 277 -3.65 -33.97 7.05
N LYS A 278 -3.31 -34.26 8.32
CA LYS A 278 -4.20 -34.08 9.47
C LYS A 278 -4.05 -32.78 10.25
N ASP A 279 -3.13 -31.88 9.87
CA ASP A 279 -2.82 -30.68 10.66
C ASP A 279 -3.19 -29.34 10.00
N VAL A 280 -4.04 -29.31 8.97
CA VAL A 280 -4.58 -28.05 8.43
C VAL A 280 -5.92 -27.78 9.11
N SER A 281 -5.87 -27.34 10.36
CA SER A 281 -7.05 -27.01 11.13
C SER A 281 -7.55 -25.59 10.78
N ASP A 282 -8.83 -25.48 10.47
CA ASP A 282 -9.63 -24.27 10.32
C ASP A 282 -9.14 -23.24 9.26
N ILE A 283 -9.14 -23.62 7.99
CA ILE A 283 -9.09 -22.66 6.90
C ILE A 283 -10.52 -22.16 6.64
N ARG A 284 -10.73 -20.85 6.78
CA ARG A 284 -12.00 -20.21 6.47
C ARG A 284 -11.82 -19.19 5.37
N SER A 285 -12.74 -19.19 4.42
CA SER A 285 -12.77 -18.22 3.32
C SER A 285 -14.01 -17.35 3.35
N MET A 286 -13.89 -16.17 2.80
CA MET A 286 -14.98 -15.22 2.66
C MET A 286 -14.69 -14.22 1.55
N SER A 287 -15.72 -13.90 0.78
CA SER A 287 -15.68 -12.84 -0.22
C SER A 287 -15.88 -11.47 0.45
N LEU A 288 -14.95 -10.55 0.23
CA LEU A 288 -14.98 -9.19 0.79
C LEU A 288 -14.93 -8.15 -0.33
N ILE A 289 -15.66 -7.06 -0.14
CA ILE A 289 -15.56 -5.89 -1.02
C ILE A 289 -14.27 -5.15 -0.70
N THR A 290 -13.42 -4.96 -1.70
CA THR A 290 -12.12 -4.30 -1.55
C THR A 290 -11.85 -3.33 -2.68
N ALA A 291 -11.00 -2.34 -2.43
CA ALA A 291 -10.48 -1.45 -3.45
C ALA A 291 -8.97 -1.55 -3.51
N LEU A 292 -8.44 -1.72 -4.74
CA LEU A 292 -7.01 -1.83 -5.02
C LEU A 292 -6.49 -0.49 -5.55
N ASP A 293 -5.34 -0.07 -5.04
CA ASP A 293 -4.63 1.14 -5.46
C ASP A 293 -3.16 0.79 -5.70
N GLY A 294 -2.69 0.87 -6.93
CA GLY A 294 -1.34 0.51 -7.30
C GLY A 294 -1.21 0.10 -8.77
N PRO A 295 -0.12 -0.58 -9.15
CA PRO A 295 0.98 -1.03 -8.30
C PRO A 295 2.01 0.07 -8.00
N TYR A 296 2.71 -0.07 -6.89
CA TYR A 296 3.76 0.85 -6.43
C TYR A 296 5.07 0.13 -6.17
N GLY A 297 6.15 0.90 -6.10
CA GLY A 297 7.48 0.39 -5.83
C GLY A 297 8.30 0.17 -7.09
N TYR A 298 9.61 0.18 -6.89
CA TYR A 298 10.61 -0.07 -7.93
C TYR A 298 11.50 -1.21 -7.49
N THR A 299 11.78 -2.13 -8.40
CA THR A 299 12.68 -3.26 -8.16
C THR A 299 13.64 -3.41 -9.32
N TYR A 300 14.89 -3.73 -9.01
CA TYR A 300 15.88 -4.08 -10.02
C TYR A 300 15.64 -5.50 -10.49
N SER A 301 15.76 -5.71 -11.81
CA SER A 301 15.68 -7.05 -12.37
C SER A 301 16.91 -7.88 -11.99
N LEU A 302 16.70 -9.14 -11.60
CA LEU A 302 17.81 -10.03 -11.24
C LEU A 302 18.69 -10.42 -12.44
N ASP A 303 18.18 -10.33 -13.67
CA ASP A 303 18.85 -10.76 -14.91
C ASP A 303 20.12 -9.97 -15.25
N ILE A 304 20.34 -8.81 -14.65
CA ILE A 304 21.53 -7.97 -14.85
C ILE A 304 22.73 -8.38 -13.96
N TYR A 305 22.52 -9.27 -12.98
CA TYR A 305 23.56 -9.72 -12.06
C TYR A 305 23.95 -11.16 -12.33
N GLN A 306 25.25 -11.50 -12.31
CA GLN A 306 25.71 -12.89 -12.50
C GLN A 306 25.36 -13.78 -11.32
N HIS A 307 25.43 -13.27 -10.10
CA HIS A 307 25.10 -13.97 -8.87
C HIS A 307 24.20 -13.10 -8.01
N SER A 308 23.10 -13.67 -7.56
CA SER A 308 22.14 -13.01 -6.68
C SER A 308 21.88 -13.86 -5.44
N VAL A 309 21.86 -13.22 -4.28
CA VAL A 309 21.47 -13.85 -3.02
C VAL A 309 20.30 -13.06 -2.45
N LEU A 310 19.21 -13.75 -2.19
CA LEU A 310 17.98 -13.20 -1.65
C LEU A 310 17.77 -13.74 -0.23
N PHE A 311 17.55 -12.85 0.72
CA PHE A 311 17.23 -13.21 2.10
C PHE A 311 15.78 -12.84 2.40
N ALA A 312 15.00 -13.80 2.84
CA ALA A 312 13.63 -13.61 3.27
C ALA A 312 13.45 -14.05 4.71
N ALA A 313 12.69 -13.29 5.50
CA ALA A 313 12.27 -13.69 6.84
C ALA A 313 10.74 -13.66 6.93
N GLY A 314 10.14 -14.78 7.34
CA GLY A 314 8.69 -14.92 7.45
C GLY A 314 7.96 -14.51 6.16
N SER A 315 7.03 -13.54 6.26
CA SER A 315 6.28 -13.01 5.11
C SER A 315 7.12 -12.22 4.10
N GLY A 316 8.41 -11.94 4.37
CA GLY A 316 9.32 -11.32 3.40
C GLY A 316 9.55 -12.14 2.13
N ILE A 317 9.15 -13.40 2.14
CA ILE A 317 9.15 -14.28 0.96
C ILE A 317 8.29 -13.70 -0.18
N THR A 318 7.24 -12.95 0.12
CA THR A 318 6.36 -12.29 -0.86
C THR A 318 7.09 -11.32 -1.78
N PHE A 319 8.23 -10.79 -1.34
CA PHE A 319 9.11 -9.96 -2.16
C PHE A 319 10.11 -10.78 -2.98
N CYS A 320 10.70 -11.80 -2.37
CA CYS A 320 11.82 -12.55 -2.97
C CYS A 320 11.35 -13.59 -3.99
N LEU A 321 10.30 -14.35 -3.68
CA LEU A 321 9.85 -15.45 -4.51
C LEU A 321 9.40 -15.01 -5.90
N PRO A 322 8.55 -13.96 -6.06
CA PRO A 322 8.13 -13.52 -7.39
C PRO A 322 9.29 -13.09 -8.29
N GLN A 323 10.36 -12.54 -7.70
CA GLN A 323 11.55 -12.14 -8.48
C GLN A 323 12.30 -13.37 -9.04
N VAL A 324 12.43 -14.42 -8.24
CA VAL A 324 13.07 -15.68 -8.67
C VAL A 324 12.20 -16.37 -9.71
N THR A 325 10.90 -16.49 -9.43
CA THR A 325 9.94 -17.14 -10.33
C THR A 325 9.85 -16.43 -11.68
N ASP A 326 9.85 -15.08 -11.68
CA ASP A 326 9.84 -14.29 -12.91
C ASP A 326 11.15 -14.46 -13.71
N LEU A 327 12.29 -14.51 -13.04
CA LEU A 327 13.57 -14.77 -13.70
C LEU A 327 13.57 -16.12 -14.39
N VAL A 328 13.14 -17.18 -13.70
CA VAL A 328 13.03 -18.54 -14.25
C VAL A 328 12.05 -18.56 -15.42
N ARG A 329 10.88 -17.94 -15.25
CA ARG A 329 9.85 -17.85 -16.27
C ARG A 329 10.35 -17.13 -17.54
N ARG A 330 11.09 -16.03 -17.40
CA ARG A 330 11.66 -15.27 -18.54
C ARG A 330 12.80 -16.03 -19.23
N ALA A 331 13.64 -16.70 -18.44
CA ALA A 331 14.72 -17.55 -18.95
C ALA A 331 14.16 -18.73 -19.77
N ALA A 332 13.13 -19.40 -19.28
CA ALA A 332 12.47 -20.52 -19.97
C ALA A 332 11.83 -20.09 -21.30
N LEU A 333 11.37 -18.84 -21.40
CA LEU A 333 10.77 -18.30 -22.64
C LEU A 333 11.79 -17.73 -23.62
N GLY A 334 13.07 -17.74 -23.31
CA GLY A 334 14.13 -17.20 -24.17
C GLY A 334 14.03 -15.66 -24.41
N LYS A 335 13.24 -14.96 -23.58
CA LYS A 335 12.90 -13.55 -23.82
C LYS A 335 13.95 -12.55 -23.34
N THR A 336 15.02 -12.99 -22.65
CA THR A 336 15.99 -12.08 -22.05
C THR A 336 17.43 -12.59 -22.21
N ARG A 337 18.37 -11.69 -22.49
CA ARG A 337 19.80 -11.93 -22.27
C ARG A 337 20.04 -11.95 -20.76
N CYS A 338 19.80 -13.10 -20.14
CA CYS A 338 19.97 -13.28 -18.71
C CYS A 338 21.46 -13.46 -18.41
N LEU A 339 22.04 -12.55 -17.64
CA LEU A 339 23.43 -12.67 -17.17
C LEU A 339 23.52 -13.58 -15.93
N THR A 340 22.40 -13.89 -15.32
CA THR A 340 22.35 -14.61 -14.05
C THR A 340 22.73 -16.07 -14.21
N LYS A 341 23.80 -16.47 -13.55
CA LYS A 341 24.30 -17.87 -13.50
C LYS A 341 23.85 -18.60 -12.26
N ARG A 342 23.62 -17.88 -11.15
CA ARG A 342 23.23 -18.49 -9.86
C ARG A 342 22.35 -17.54 -9.06
N VAL A 343 21.25 -18.10 -8.55
CA VAL A 343 20.41 -17.45 -7.55
C VAL A 343 20.36 -18.32 -6.30
N ARG A 344 20.50 -17.74 -5.13
CA ARG A 344 20.29 -18.40 -3.84
C ARG A 344 19.18 -17.65 -3.11
N LEU A 345 18.12 -18.38 -2.74
CA LEU A 345 17.06 -17.88 -1.89
C LEU A 345 17.19 -18.54 -0.52
N LEU A 346 17.44 -17.71 0.50
CA LEU A 346 17.53 -18.13 1.90
C LEU A 346 16.27 -17.62 2.60
N TRP A 347 15.45 -18.56 3.07
CA TRP A 347 14.20 -18.21 3.73
C TRP A 347 14.18 -18.70 5.17
N CYS A 348 14.17 -17.74 6.12
CA CYS A 348 14.07 -18.01 7.55
C CYS A 348 12.60 -18.02 7.95
N ILE A 349 12.13 -19.15 8.44
CA ILE A 349 10.75 -19.35 8.92
C ILE A 349 10.77 -19.82 10.37
N ARG A 350 9.76 -19.44 11.14
CA ARG A 350 9.58 -19.95 12.52
C ARG A 350 8.80 -21.26 12.54
N THR A 351 7.79 -21.37 11.65
CA THR A 351 6.90 -22.53 11.54
C THR A 351 6.81 -22.95 10.08
N TYR A 352 6.64 -24.23 9.82
CA TYR A 352 6.54 -24.77 8.45
C TYR A 352 5.21 -24.43 7.77
N ASP A 353 4.19 -24.02 8.50
CA ASP A 353 2.84 -23.72 7.97
C ASP A 353 2.85 -22.67 6.87
N ILE A 354 3.77 -21.70 6.94
CA ILE A 354 3.89 -20.64 5.91
C ILE A 354 4.24 -21.20 4.53
N ILE A 355 4.84 -22.39 4.43
CA ILE A 355 5.21 -23.01 3.15
C ILE A 355 3.97 -23.37 2.34
N HIS A 356 2.90 -23.82 3.01
CA HIS A 356 1.64 -24.18 2.34
C HIS A 356 1.00 -22.98 1.62
N TRP A 357 1.16 -21.79 2.18
CA TRP A 357 0.61 -20.55 1.60
C TRP A 357 1.32 -20.06 0.34
N VAL A 358 2.52 -20.54 0.10
CA VAL A 358 3.41 -20.09 -0.96
C VAL A 358 3.60 -21.16 -2.04
N ARG A 359 3.24 -22.42 -1.74
CA ARG A 359 3.49 -23.58 -2.61
C ARG A 359 2.74 -23.52 -3.93
N SER A 360 1.62 -22.80 -3.99
CA SER A 360 0.78 -22.68 -5.19
C SER A 360 1.29 -21.64 -6.20
N GLU A 361 2.30 -20.85 -5.85
CA GLU A 361 2.88 -19.77 -6.68
C GLU A 361 4.24 -20.18 -7.27
#